data_1e9258eaaecec47d4fc28443669c821d
#
_entry.id   1e9258eaaecec47d4fc28443669c821d
#
_cell.length_a   1.000
_cell.length_b   1.000
_cell.length_c   1.000
_cell.angle_alpha   90.00
_cell.angle_beta   90.00
_cell.angle_gamma   90.00
#
_symmetry.space_group_name_H-M   'P 1'
#
loop_
_entity.id
_entity.type
_entity.pdbx_description
1 polymer ?
#
loop_
_entity_poly.entity_id
_entity_poly.type
_entity_poly.pdbx_seq_one_letter_code
_entity_poly.pdbx_strand_id
1 'polypeptide(L)'
;MKKIFIALSLLLVFNCEDDLTNKTPVFQATVNGNNQWIAENYSVTIQNNQLLISGNNQSGVISIVIDSPQVDEYNIYSWTDNFAVFQDTLQYSTQNDGISSIAHLSDGFIEIQEIDNLNNTITGNFHFDAYNGTGEYTVNVSEGIFYKIPVNSENQN
;
A
#
# COMPACT_ATOMS: atom_id res chain seq x y z
N MET A 1 -8.42 7.44 -60.30
CA MET A 1 -7.68 8.07 -59.22
C MET A 1 -8.50 8.07 -57.90
N LYS A 2 -9.08 6.94 -57.49
CA LYS A 2 -9.89 6.82 -56.23
C LYS A 2 -9.50 5.67 -55.35
N LYS A 3 -8.35 5.04 -55.54
CA LYS A 3 -7.89 3.84 -54.76
C LYS A 3 -6.66 4.07 -53.87
N ILE A 4 -6.11 5.30 -53.82
CA ILE A 4 -4.91 5.60 -53.03
C ILE A 4 -5.25 6.15 -51.62
N PHE A 5 -6.48 6.61 -51.38
CA PHE A 5 -6.86 7.24 -50.11
C PHE A 5 -7.23 6.26 -48.98
N ILE A 6 -7.41 4.97 -49.29
CA ILE A 6 -7.80 3.97 -48.26
C ILE A 6 -6.57 3.34 -47.58
N ALA A 7 -5.38 3.40 -48.20
CA ALA A 7 -4.17 2.80 -47.66
C ALA A 7 -3.47 3.66 -46.57
N LEU A 8 -3.82 4.93 -46.42
CA LEU A 8 -3.16 5.85 -45.48
C LEU A 8 -3.88 5.97 -44.13
N SER A 9 -5.06 5.40 -44.02
CA SER A 9 -5.86 5.45 -42.75
C SER A 9 -5.55 4.31 -41.77
N LEU A 10 -4.69 3.33 -42.16
CA LEU A 10 -4.42 2.13 -41.36
C LEU A 10 -3.10 2.18 -40.57
N LEU A 11 -2.44 3.31 -40.53
CA LEU A 11 -1.10 3.43 -39.90
C LEU A 11 -1.09 4.26 -38.59
N LEU A 12 -2.23 4.53 -37.99
CA LEU A 12 -2.30 5.32 -36.76
C LEU A 12 -2.75 4.54 -35.53
N VAL A 13 -2.67 3.24 -35.54
CA VAL A 13 -2.70 2.44 -34.31
C VAL A 13 -1.27 2.20 -33.85
N PHE A 14 -0.55 3.26 -33.52
CA PHE A 14 0.64 3.12 -32.69
C PHE A 14 0.17 2.80 -31.29
N ASN A 15 0.37 1.55 -30.92
CA ASN A 15 0.33 1.09 -29.54
C ASN A 15 1.18 2.05 -28.72
N CYS A 16 0.53 2.78 -27.83
CA CYS A 16 1.17 3.30 -26.65
C CYS A 16 1.31 2.10 -25.70
N GLU A 17 2.24 1.21 -25.96
CA GLU A 17 2.79 0.37 -24.91
C GLU A 17 3.62 1.32 -24.06
N ASP A 18 3.03 1.82 -23.00
CA ASP A 18 3.79 2.43 -21.92
C ASP A 18 4.76 1.36 -21.42
N ASP A 19 6.02 1.58 -21.73
CA ASP A 19 7.12 0.73 -21.29
C ASP A 19 7.26 0.86 -19.77
N LEU A 20 6.53 -0.01 -19.05
CA LEU A 20 6.49 -0.05 -17.59
C LEU A 20 7.81 -0.54 -16.96
N THR A 21 8.84 -0.73 -17.75
CA THR A 21 10.11 -1.34 -17.32
C THR A 21 10.97 -0.45 -16.41
N ASN A 22 10.62 0.83 -16.23
CA ASN A 22 11.39 1.78 -15.43
C ASN A 22 10.58 2.53 -14.37
N LYS A 23 9.53 1.90 -13.79
CA LYS A 23 8.88 2.53 -12.64
C LYS A 23 9.79 2.42 -11.43
N THR A 24 10.23 3.55 -10.91
CA THR A 24 10.92 3.65 -9.61
C THR A 24 10.03 3.04 -8.53
N PRO A 25 10.60 2.34 -7.55
CA PRO A 25 9.85 1.91 -6.37
C PRO A 25 9.08 3.07 -5.77
N VAL A 26 7.81 2.84 -5.41
CA VAL A 26 6.97 3.87 -4.80
C VAL A 26 6.18 3.28 -3.64
N PHE A 27 6.06 4.06 -2.56
CA PHE A 27 5.15 3.81 -1.47
C PHE A 27 4.37 5.10 -1.23
N GLN A 28 3.09 5.07 -1.51
CA GLN A 28 2.23 6.25 -1.45
C GLN A 28 0.80 5.91 -1.02
N ALA A 29 0.08 6.92 -0.55
CA ALA A 29 -1.33 6.84 -0.19
C ALA A 29 -1.97 8.23 -0.21
N THR A 30 -3.29 8.29 -0.03
CA THR A 30 -4.04 9.50 0.27
C THR A 30 -4.49 9.43 1.72
N VAL A 31 -4.20 10.47 2.51
CA VAL A 31 -4.57 10.55 3.92
C VAL A 31 -5.71 11.56 4.09
N ASN A 32 -6.79 11.14 4.75
CA ASN A 32 -7.99 11.96 5.00
C ASN A 32 -8.56 12.59 3.72
N GLY A 33 -8.54 11.82 2.61
CA GLY A 33 -9.19 12.13 1.34
C GLY A 33 -8.54 13.23 0.49
N ASN A 34 -7.64 14.05 1.02
CA ASN A 34 -7.08 15.20 0.31
C ASN A 34 -5.55 15.34 0.40
N ASN A 35 -4.90 14.64 1.31
CA ASN A 35 -3.49 14.81 1.54
C ASN A 35 -2.72 13.67 0.89
N GLN A 36 -2.06 13.94 -0.22
CA GLN A 36 -1.16 12.97 -0.83
C GLN A 36 0.03 12.73 0.11
N TRP A 37 0.26 11.48 0.46
CA TRP A 37 1.38 11.02 1.25
C TRP A 37 2.27 10.15 0.36
N ILE A 38 3.53 10.52 0.19
CA ILE A 38 4.54 9.77 -0.55
C ILE A 38 5.71 9.57 0.38
N ALA A 39 6.13 8.32 0.56
CA ALA A 39 7.27 8.01 1.42
C ALA A 39 8.57 8.60 0.84
N GLU A 40 9.30 9.33 1.65
CA GLU A 40 10.68 9.78 1.39
C GLU A 40 11.67 8.64 1.66
N ASN A 41 11.38 7.83 2.67
CA ASN A 41 12.11 6.62 3.00
C ASN A 41 11.12 5.49 3.26
N TYR A 42 11.51 4.28 2.87
CA TYR A 42 10.72 3.07 3.13
C TYR A 42 11.62 1.87 3.37
N SER A 43 11.08 0.87 4.05
CA SER A 43 11.73 -0.41 4.30
C SER A 43 10.71 -1.54 4.29
N VAL A 44 11.14 -2.70 3.82
CA VAL A 44 10.37 -3.95 3.92
C VAL A 44 11.28 -5.01 4.54
N THR A 45 10.82 -5.65 5.58
CA THR A 45 11.52 -6.75 6.23
C THR A 45 10.61 -7.95 6.40
N ILE A 46 11.16 -9.15 6.27
CA ILE A 46 10.47 -10.40 6.62
C ILE A 46 11.28 -11.06 7.72
N GLN A 47 10.68 -11.21 8.90
CA GLN A 47 11.29 -11.78 10.08
C GLN A 47 10.29 -12.69 10.81
N ASN A 48 10.70 -13.89 11.19
CA ASN A 48 9.83 -14.85 11.87
C ASN A 48 8.50 -15.12 11.15
N ASN A 49 8.52 -15.16 9.81
CA ASN A 49 7.34 -15.31 8.97
C ASN A 49 6.35 -14.14 9.05
N GLN A 50 6.79 -12.97 9.51
CA GLN A 50 6.02 -11.73 9.54
C GLN A 50 6.64 -10.71 8.60
N LEU A 51 5.82 -10.09 7.76
CA LEU A 51 6.18 -8.99 6.87
C LEU A 51 5.89 -7.67 7.57
N LEU A 52 6.87 -6.79 7.62
CA LEU A 52 6.72 -5.40 8.00
C LEU A 52 7.06 -4.51 6.80
N ILE A 53 6.11 -3.71 6.34
CA ILE A 53 6.32 -2.63 5.37
C ILE A 53 6.20 -1.32 6.15
N SER A 54 7.20 -0.46 6.06
CA SER A 54 7.16 0.86 6.71
C SER A 54 7.68 1.94 5.77
N GLY A 55 7.04 3.09 5.79
CA GLY A 55 7.50 4.27 5.07
C GLY A 55 7.20 5.54 5.86
N ASN A 56 8.01 6.57 5.62
CA ASN A 56 7.85 7.85 6.31
C ASN A 56 8.11 9.03 5.40
N ASN A 57 7.46 10.13 5.71
CA ASN A 57 7.74 11.48 5.22
C ASN A 57 7.52 12.49 6.34
N GLN A 58 7.58 13.79 6.01
CA GLN A 58 7.37 14.86 6.99
C GLN A 58 5.96 14.89 7.61
N SER A 59 4.96 14.28 6.93
CA SER A 59 3.56 14.25 7.38
C SER A 59 3.24 13.07 8.28
N GLY A 60 4.12 12.06 8.35
CA GLY A 60 3.91 10.90 9.22
C GLY A 60 4.49 9.60 8.67
N VAL A 61 4.23 8.54 9.41
CA VAL A 61 4.70 7.17 9.14
C VAL A 61 3.50 6.27 8.85
N ILE A 62 3.57 5.48 7.79
CA ILE A 62 2.66 4.35 7.56
C ILE A 62 3.45 3.05 7.80
N SER A 63 2.88 2.16 8.60
CA SER A 63 3.43 0.82 8.84
C SER A 63 2.35 -0.24 8.66
N ILE A 64 2.69 -1.33 7.98
CA ILE A 64 1.82 -2.45 7.66
C ILE A 64 2.47 -3.73 8.16
N VAL A 65 1.72 -4.54 8.89
CA VAL A 65 2.17 -5.82 9.45
C VAL A 65 1.28 -6.93 8.92
N ILE A 66 1.88 -7.96 8.32
CA ILE A 66 1.18 -9.13 7.80
C ILE A 66 1.87 -10.38 8.33
N ASP A 67 1.09 -11.25 8.96
CA ASP A 67 1.54 -12.58 9.35
C ASP A 67 1.43 -13.54 8.18
N SER A 68 2.46 -14.40 8.01
CA SER A 68 2.50 -15.42 6.96
C SER A 68 2.25 -14.87 5.54
N PRO A 69 3.07 -13.92 5.05
CA PRO A 69 2.82 -13.18 3.82
C PRO A 69 2.84 -14.10 2.58
N GLN A 70 1.82 -14.00 1.77
CA GLN A 70 1.65 -14.65 0.47
C GLN A 70 1.00 -13.66 -0.50
N VAL A 71 0.92 -14.01 -1.77
CA VAL A 71 0.10 -13.28 -2.74
C VAL A 71 -1.36 -13.56 -2.43
N ASP A 72 -2.00 -12.64 -1.70
CA ASP A 72 -3.38 -12.75 -1.20
C ASP A 72 -3.86 -11.39 -0.68
N GLU A 73 -5.15 -11.31 -0.35
CA GLU A 73 -5.78 -10.17 0.33
C GLU A 73 -5.95 -10.48 1.83
N TYR A 74 -5.52 -9.55 2.66
CA TYR A 74 -5.59 -9.63 4.13
C TYR A 74 -6.53 -8.55 4.67
N ASN A 75 -7.65 -8.97 5.23
CA ASN A 75 -8.51 -8.06 5.97
C ASN A 75 -7.82 -7.63 7.27
N ILE A 76 -7.92 -6.36 7.61
CA ILE A 76 -7.33 -5.77 8.81
C ILE A 76 -8.41 -5.12 9.66
N TYR A 77 -8.78 -5.80 10.72
CA TYR A 77 -9.76 -5.36 11.73
C TYR A 77 -9.11 -5.36 13.11
N SER A 78 -9.77 -4.78 14.09
CA SER A 78 -9.24 -4.71 15.47
C SER A 78 -8.97 -6.08 16.12
N TRP A 79 -9.54 -7.16 15.58
CA TRP A 79 -9.39 -8.53 16.06
C TRP A 79 -8.51 -9.43 15.19
N THR A 80 -7.84 -8.89 14.18
CA THR A 80 -6.92 -9.66 13.31
C THR A 80 -5.46 -9.44 13.74
N ASP A 81 -4.60 -10.42 13.44
CA ASP A 81 -3.15 -10.32 13.68
C ASP A 81 -2.47 -9.42 12.63
N ASN A 82 -3.10 -9.27 11.45
CA ASN A 82 -2.67 -8.34 10.43
C ASN A 82 -3.21 -6.95 10.77
N PHE A 83 -2.37 -5.92 10.68
CA PHE A 83 -2.78 -4.57 11.02
C PHE A 83 -1.99 -3.49 10.28
N ALA A 84 -2.53 -2.28 10.26
CA ALA A 84 -1.87 -1.10 9.77
C ALA A 84 -1.87 0.01 10.83
N VAL A 85 -0.86 0.86 10.75
CA VAL A 85 -0.67 2.01 11.63
C VAL A 85 -0.36 3.23 10.78
N PHE A 86 -1.00 4.36 11.11
CA PHE A 86 -0.56 5.69 10.70
C PHE A 86 -0.14 6.45 11.95
N GLN A 87 0.99 7.12 11.89
CA GLN A 87 1.49 7.93 12.99
C GLN A 87 1.94 9.30 12.50
N ASP A 88 1.30 10.34 13.00
CA ASP A 88 1.73 11.73 12.90
C ASP A 88 2.05 12.26 14.32
N THR A 89 1.29 13.21 14.84
CA THR A 89 1.33 13.63 16.25
C THR A 89 0.64 12.64 17.17
N LEU A 90 -0.28 11.84 16.63
CA LEU A 90 -0.97 10.75 17.29
C LEU A 90 -0.66 9.43 16.57
N GLN A 91 -0.87 8.32 17.25
CA GLN A 91 -0.82 7.00 16.63
C GLN A 91 -2.24 6.49 16.42
N TYR A 92 -2.53 6.07 15.20
CA TYR A 92 -3.77 5.43 14.77
C TYR A 92 -3.45 3.99 14.36
N SER A 93 -4.24 3.04 14.83
CA SER A 93 -4.05 1.63 14.51
C SER A 93 -5.38 0.97 14.17
N THR A 94 -5.38 0.07 13.20
CA THR A 94 -6.55 -0.78 12.93
C THR A 94 -6.83 -1.76 14.07
N GLN A 95 -5.94 -1.91 15.03
CA GLN A 95 -6.18 -2.68 16.27
C GLN A 95 -7.02 -1.91 17.31
N ASN A 96 -7.30 -0.64 17.09
CA ASN A 96 -8.16 0.18 17.93
C ASN A 96 -9.50 0.43 17.25
N ASP A 97 -10.57 0.47 18.02
CA ASP A 97 -11.90 0.84 17.54
C ASP A 97 -12.32 2.20 18.12
N GLY A 98 -13.29 2.84 17.46
CA GLY A 98 -13.86 4.09 17.93
C GLY A 98 -14.78 3.91 19.15
N ILE A 99 -14.84 4.93 20.00
CA ILE A 99 -15.75 4.98 21.15
C ILE A 99 -17.09 5.59 20.73
N SER A 100 -18.16 4.82 20.80
CA SER A 100 -19.51 5.34 20.55
C SER A 100 -20.59 4.34 20.97
N SER A 101 -21.83 4.82 21.11
CA SER A 101 -23.02 3.98 21.28
C SER A 101 -23.38 3.20 20.00
N ILE A 102 -22.82 3.58 18.86
CA ILE A 102 -22.86 2.86 17.59
C ILE A 102 -21.45 2.33 17.38
N ALA A 103 -21.31 1.03 17.15
CA ALA A 103 -20.00 0.43 16.92
C ALA A 103 -19.30 1.08 15.73
N HIS A 104 -18.23 1.79 16.00
CA HIS A 104 -17.29 2.31 15.01
C HIS A 104 -16.07 1.40 15.02
N LEU A 105 -16.01 0.49 14.08
CA LEU A 105 -14.91 -0.46 13.95
C LEU A 105 -13.87 0.11 12.99
N SER A 106 -12.62 -0.15 13.29
CA SER A 106 -11.57 -0.01 12.28
C SER A 106 -11.75 -1.08 11.22
N ASP A 107 -11.42 -0.76 9.99
CA ASP A 107 -11.45 -1.72 8.89
C ASP A 107 -10.41 -1.39 7.82
N GLY A 108 -10.24 -2.29 6.89
CA GLY A 108 -9.38 -2.14 5.74
C GLY A 108 -8.93 -3.47 5.18
N PHE A 109 -8.12 -3.37 4.15
CA PHE A 109 -7.42 -4.52 3.58
C PHE A 109 -6.00 -4.15 3.14
N ILE A 110 -5.19 -5.18 2.99
CA ILE A 110 -3.87 -5.13 2.38
C ILE A 110 -3.83 -6.27 1.37
N GLU A 111 -3.59 -5.96 0.10
CA GLU A 111 -3.43 -6.94 -0.96
C GLU A 111 -1.96 -7.02 -1.37
N ILE A 112 -1.36 -8.19 -1.25
CA ILE A 112 -0.06 -8.50 -1.85
C ILE A 112 -0.34 -9.06 -3.24
N GLN A 113 0.00 -8.30 -4.27
CA GLN A 113 -0.21 -8.68 -5.68
C GLN A 113 0.96 -9.46 -6.26
N GLU A 114 2.17 -9.18 -5.78
CA GLU A 114 3.38 -9.82 -6.28
C GLU A 114 4.47 -9.89 -5.19
N ILE A 115 5.12 -11.03 -5.09
CA ILE A 115 6.38 -11.23 -4.38
C ILE A 115 7.39 -11.73 -5.40
N ASP A 116 8.25 -10.82 -5.88
CA ASP A 116 9.28 -11.13 -6.87
C ASP A 116 10.56 -11.58 -6.16
N ASN A 117 10.74 -12.89 -6.07
CA ASN A 117 11.90 -13.49 -5.43
C ASN A 117 13.20 -13.33 -6.24
N LEU A 118 13.13 -13.01 -7.55
CA LEU A 118 14.30 -12.81 -8.39
C LEU A 118 14.92 -11.43 -8.15
N ASN A 119 14.06 -10.41 -8.02
CA ASN A 119 14.47 -9.03 -7.78
C ASN A 119 14.37 -8.63 -6.31
N ASN A 120 13.90 -9.53 -5.44
CA ASN A 120 13.63 -9.27 -4.03
C ASN A 120 12.75 -8.03 -3.82
N THR A 121 11.62 -7.97 -4.51
CA THR A 121 10.68 -6.86 -4.39
C THR A 121 9.26 -7.33 -4.08
N ILE A 122 8.46 -6.43 -3.50
CA ILE A 122 7.05 -6.65 -3.21
C ILE A 122 6.20 -5.55 -3.83
N THR A 123 5.03 -5.92 -4.32
CA THR A 123 4.04 -5.02 -4.90
C THR A 123 2.66 -5.32 -4.34
N GLY A 124 1.89 -4.29 -4.06
CA GLY A 124 0.51 -4.42 -3.61
C GLY A 124 -0.17 -3.10 -3.38
N ASN A 125 -1.38 -3.17 -2.85
CA ASN A 125 -2.18 -2.01 -2.49
C ASN A 125 -2.81 -2.19 -1.10
N PHE A 126 -3.33 -1.10 -0.55
CA PHE A 126 -3.95 -1.10 0.77
C PHE A 126 -4.89 0.08 0.95
N HIS A 127 -5.85 -0.09 1.83
CA HIS A 127 -6.57 1.01 2.46
C HIS A 127 -6.94 0.63 3.89
N PHE A 128 -7.12 1.64 4.77
CA PHE A 128 -7.63 1.40 6.11
C PHE A 128 -8.23 2.65 6.75
N ASP A 129 -9.18 2.40 7.61
CA ASP A 129 -9.69 3.33 8.61
C ASP A 129 -9.21 2.88 9.99
N ALA A 130 -8.59 3.77 10.73
CA ALA A 130 -7.97 3.45 12.00
C ALA A 130 -8.29 4.49 13.06
N TYR A 131 -8.24 4.08 14.33
CA TYR A 131 -8.50 4.93 15.48
C TYR A 131 -7.27 5.08 16.36
N ASN A 132 -7.17 6.22 17.04
CA ASN A 132 -6.17 6.39 18.09
C ASN A 132 -6.48 5.53 19.33
N GLY A 133 -5.54 5.43 20.26
CA GLY A 133 -5.69 4.58 21.45
C GLY A 133 -6.85 4.96 22.38
N THR A 134 -7.41 6.17 22.27
CA THR A 134 -8.62 6.58 23.00
C THR A 134 -9.91 6.32 22.22
N GLY A 135 -9.83 6.02 20.93
CA GLY A 135 -10.98 5.85 20.04
C GLY A 135 -11.70 7.15 19.67
N GLU A 136 -11.18 8.31 20.05
CA GLU A 136 -11.81 9.62 19.81
C GLU A 136 -11.48 10.23 18.45
N TYR A 137 -10.33 9.87 17.90
CA TYR A 137 -9.85 10.40 16.63
C TYR A 137 -9.61 9.26 15.65
N THR A 138 -9.94 9.51 14.39
CA THR A 138 -9.78 8.55 13.30
C THR A 138 -8.90 9.12 12.20
N VAL A 139 -8.31 8.23 11.41
CA VAL A 139 -7.64 8.52 10.15
C VAL A 139 -8.17 7.60 9.08
N ASN A 140 -8.40 8.14 7.89
CA ASN A 140 -8.63 7.37 6.66
C ASN A 140 -7.36 7.39 5.83
N VAL A 141 -6.88 6.21 5.43
CA VAL A 141 -5.77 6.03 4.48
C VAL A 141 -6.30 5.24 3.30
N SER A 142 -6.34 5.87 2.13
CA SER A 142 -6.91 5.33 0.91
C SER A 142 -5.93 5.39 -0.26
N GLU A 143 -6.25 4.69 -1.35
CA GLU A 143 -5.43 4.65 -2.56
C GLU A 143 -3.97 4.28 -2.29
N GLY A 144 -3.75 3.47 -1.27
CA GLY A 144 -2.43 3.04 -0.85
C GLY A 144 -1.81 2.07 -1.86
N ILE A 145 -0.56 2.33 -2.24
CA ILE A 145 0.21 1.51 -3.17
C ILE A 145 1.62 1.34 -2.64
N PHE A 146 2.11 0.12 -2.63
CA PHE A 146 3.54 -0.19 -2.54
C PHE A 146 3.95 -0.97 -3.79
N TYR A 147 4.84 -0.38 -4.60
CA TYR A 147 5.21 -0.91 -5.90
C TYR A 147 6.70 -1.17 -5.99
N LYS A 148 7.05 -2.45 -6.23
CA LYS A 148 8.45 -2.93 -6.38
C LYS A 148 9.38 -2.45 -5.27
N ILE A 149 8.87 -2.44 -4.03
CA ILE A 149 9.69 -2.06 -2.88
C ILE A 149 10.67 -3.19 -2.56
N PRO A 150 11.98 -2.89 -2.42
CA PRO A 150 12.96 -3.91 -2.07
C PRO A 150 12.70 -4.53 -0.70
N VAL A 151 12.71 -5.85 -0.63
CA VAL A 151 12.63 -6.61 0.61
C VAL A 151 14.03 -6.82 1.16
N ASN A 152 14.30 -6.28 2.33
CA ASN A 152 15.56 -6.50 3.05
C ASN A 152 15.44 -7.83 3.80
N SER A 153 16.07 -8.90 3.30
CA SER A 153 16.25 -10.11 4.08
C SER A 153 17.38 -9.85 5.09
N GLU A 154 17.06 -9.72 6.37
CA GLU A 154 18.12 -9.86 7.38
C GLU A 154 18.64 -11.29 7.31
N ASN A 155 19.94 -11.43 6.97
CA ASN A 155 20.61 -12.72 7.01
C ASN A 155 20.45 -13.29 8.41
N GLN A 156 19.74 -14.40 8.54
CA GLN A 156 19.77 -15.21 9.75
C GLN A 156 21.19 -15.76 9.88
N ASN A 157 21.99 -15.15 10.73
CA ASN A 157 23.25 -15.71 11.20
C ASN A 157 23.02 -16.67 12.36
#